data_1795faf323e1c67a0bee06486635b5dd
#
_entry.id   1795faf323e1c67a0bee06486635b5dd
#
_cell.length_a   1.000
_cell.length_b   1.000
_cell.length_c   1.000
_cell.angle_alpha   90.00
_cell.angle_beta   90.00
_cell.angle_gamma   90.00
#
_symmetry.space_group_name_H-M   'P 1'
#
loop_
_entity.id
_entity.type
_entity.pdbx_description
1 polymer ?
#
loop_
_entity_poly.entity_id
_entity_poly.type
_entity_poly.pdbx_seq_one_letter_code
_entity_poly.pdbx_strand_id
1 'polypeptide(L)'
;PKIEELTGGIVKLRILSNLADHRLARATATFTKEAIGGEDVLDGVVAAYAFAAADPYRAATSNKGIMNGIDPVVIATGNDWRGMEAGVHSFCARGGRYTSLTRWEKDANGDLTGSIELPTPVGLVGGATKIHPGAQACVKILGVTTAAELAQVIAAVGLAQNFAALR
;
A
#
# COMPACT_ATOMS: atom_id res chain seq x y z
N PRO A 1 -21.65 14.15 -23.16
CA PRO A 1 -22.88 14.00 -23.98
C PRO A 1 -24.07 13.46 -23.18
N LYS A 2 -24.00 12.22 -22.66
CA LYS A 2 -25.15 11.61 -21.95
C LYS A 2 -25.55 12.32 -20.66
N ILE A 3 -24.57 12.74 -19.86
CA ILE A 3 -24.83 13.52 -18.64
C ILE A 3 -25.38 14.90 -18.97
N GLU A 4 -24.83 15.57 -19.98
CA GLU A 4 -25.33 16.88 -20.46
C GLU A 4 -26.77 16.79 -20.95
N GLU A 5 -27.08 15.73 -21.72
CA GLU A 5 -28.46 15.47 -22.22
C GLU A 5 -29.47 15.29 -21.08
N LEU A 6 -29.06 14.56 -19.99
CA LEU A 6 -29.95 14.26 -18.86
C LEU A 6 -30.10 15.41 -17.87
N THR A 7 -29.07 16.26 -17.73
CA THR A 7 -29.03 17.28 -16.67
C THR A 7 -29.16 18.70 -17.19
N GLY A 8 -28.99 18.93 -18.48
CA GLY A 8 -28.90 20.29 -19.08
C GLY A 8 -27.63 21.05 -18.72
N GLY A 9 -26.67 20.41 -18.01
CA GLY A 9 -25.42 21.00 -17.62
C GLY A 9 -24.34 20.90 -18.70
N ILE A 10 -23.14 21.39 -18.40
CA ILE A 10 -21.97 21.34 -19.28
C ILE A 10 -20.87 20.53 -18.61
N VAL A 11 -20.41 19.46 -19.24
CA VAL A 11 -19.29 18.63 -18.76
C VAL A 11 -17.97 19.29 -19.08
N LYS A 12 -17.22 19.69 -18.08
CA LYS A 12 -15.90 20.33 -18.20
C LYS A 12 -14.75 19.32 -18.23
N LEU A 13 -14.86 18.21 -17.46
CA LEU A 13 -13.83 17.18 -17.37
C LEU A 13 -14.43 15.78 -17.47
N ARG A 14 -13.65 14.86 -18.04
CA ARG A 14 -13.94 13.43 -18.08
C ARG A 14 -12.69 12.70 -17.56
N ILE A 15 -12.53 12.69 -16.24
CA ILE A 15 -11.35 12.14 -15.56
C ILE A 15 -11.78 11.28 -14.37
N LEU A 16 -11.02 10.24 -14.05
CA LEU A 16 -11.20 9.46 -12.84
C LEU A 16 -10.29 9.98 -11.71
N SER A 17 -10.57 9.59 -10.48
CA SER A 17 -9.72 9.88 -9.33
C SER A 17 -8.70 8.74 -9.10
N ASN A 18 -7.47 9.10 -8.75
CA ASN A 18 -6.46 8.14 -8.28
C ASN A 18 -6.65 7.75 -6.79
N LEU A 19 -7.48 8.49 -6.04
CA LEU A 19 -7.87 8.08 -4.68
C LEU A 19 -8.91 6.95 -4.77
N ALA A 20 -8.43 5.74 -4.97
CA ALA A 20 -9.24 4.53 -5.15
C ALA A 20 -9.55 3.86 -3.80
N ASP A 21 -10.14 4.61 -2.86
CA ASP A 21 -10.39 4.23 -1.47
C ASP A 21 -11.44 3.10 -1.29
N HIS A 22 -12.11 2.70 -2.38
CA HIS A 22 -12.96 1.51 -2.42
C HIS A 22 -12.24 0.26 -2.98
N ARG A 23 -10.98 0.37 -3.42
CA ARG A 23 -10.17 -0.74 -3.92
C ARG A 23 -9.00 -1.03 -2.98
N LEU A 24 -9.36 -1.42 -1.77
CA LEU A 24 -8.40 -1.63 -0.68
C LEU A 24 -7.82 -3.04 -0.70
N ALA A 25 -6.51 -3.13 -0.50
CA ALA A 25 -5.81 -4.35 -0.12
C ALA A 25 -5.36 -4.25 1.34
N ARG A 26 -5.31 -5.39 2.01
CA ARG A 26 -4.88 -5.51 3.40
C ARG A 26 -3.86 -6.63 3.54
N ALA A 27 -2.90 -6.45 4.45
CA ALA A 27 -2.03 -7.50 4.92
C ALA A 27 -1.84 -7.38 6.43
N THR A 28 -1.74 -8.52 7.09
CA THR A 28 -1.44 -8.60 8.53
C THR A 28 -0.43 -9.71 8.75
N ALA A 29 0.53 -9.47 9.64
CA ALA A 29 1.52 -10.48 10.04
C ALA A 29 1.75 -10.41 11.54
N THR A 30 1.88 -11.55 12.17
CA THR A 30 2.26 -11.68 13.59
C THR A 30 3.60 -12.40 13.69
N PHE A 31 4.48 -11.87 14.50
CA PHE A 31 5.82 -12.40 14.76
C PHE A 31 5.94 -12.68 16.26
N THR A 32 6.37 -13.89 16.61
CA THR A 32 6.66 -14.16 18.01
C THR A 32 7.81 -13.28 18.49
N LYS A 33 7.75 -12.87 19.74
CA LYS A 33 8.76 -12.05 20.38
C LYS A 33 10.18 -12.63 20.22
N GLU A 34 10.30 -13.94 20.35
CA GLU A 34 11.57 -14.64 20.20
C GLU A 34 12.10 -14.57 18.76
N ALA A 35 11.23 -14.70 17.76
CA ALA A 35 11.62 -14.68 16.35
C ALA A 35 12.17 -13.32 15.91
N ILE A 36 11.72 -12.23 16.53
CA ILE A 36 12.19 -10.88 16.19
C ILE A 36 13.41 -10.42 17.01
N GLY A 37 13.84 -11.16 18.02
CA GLY A 37 15.00 -10.84 18.82
C GLY A 37 14.74 -10.37 20.25
N GLY A 38 13.51 -10.56 20.75
CA GLY A 38 13.13 -10.30 22.14
C GLY A 38 12.28 -9.05 22.36
N GLU A 39 11.97 -8.80 23.62
CA GLU A 39 11.09 -7.72 24.08
C GLU A 39 11.59 -6.33 23.67
N ASP A 40 12.89 -6.06 23.84
CA ASP A 40 13.48 -4.74 23.52
C ASP A 40 13.32 -4.38 22.05
N VAL A 41 13.45 -5.36 21.14
CA VAL A 41 13.25 -5.17 19.70
C VAL A 41 11.77 -4.91 19.41
N LEU A 42 10.86 -5.67 20.03
CA LEU A 42 9.42 -5.48 19.91
C LEU A 42 9.01 -4.06 20.33
N ASP A 43 9.42 -3.64 21.52
CA ASP A 43 9.10 -2.32 22.05
C ASP A 43 9.71 -1.22 21.19
N GLY A 44 10.90 -1.43 20.62
CA GLY A 44 11.53 -0.54 19.65
C GLY A 44 10.69 -0.35 18.39
N VAL A 45 10.17 -1.44 17.81
CA VAL A 45 9.27 -1.39 16.62
C VAL A 45 7.98 -0.63 16.93
N VAL A 46 7.35 -0.93 18.08
CA VAL A 46 6.11 -0.25 18.50
C VAL A 46 6.36 1.25 18.75
N ALA A 47 7.46 1.62 19.40
CA ALA A 47 7.83 3.01 19.64
C ALA A 47 8.13 3.77 18.32
N ALA A 48 8.84 3.15 17.38
CA ALA A 48 9.13 3.74 16.08
C ALA A 48 7.86 3.95 15.25
N TYR A 49 6.90 3.01 15.30
CA TYR A 49 5.57 3.18 14.73
C TYR A 49 4.81 4.32 15.42
N ALA A 50 4.77 4.36 16.75
CA ALA A 50 4.06 5.39 17.50
C ALA A 50 4.56 6.80 17.13
N PHE A 51 5.86 6.96 16.92
CA PHE A 51 6.44 8.22 16.42
C PHE A 51 5.91 8.56 15.02
N ALA A 52 5.89 7.60 14.08
CA ALA A 52 5.35 7.84 12.74
C ALA A 52 3.84 8.13 12.76
N ALA A 53 3.09 7.54 13.68
CA ALA A 53 1.66 7.83 13.85
C ALA A 53 1.41 9.23 14.45
N ALA A 54 2.31 9.70 15.32
CA ALA A 54 2.18 10.96 16.05
C ALA A 54 2.70 12.18 15.27
N ASP A 55 3.70 12.01 14.40
CA ASP A 55 4.36 13.13 13.70
C ASP A 55 4.23 13.01 12.18
N PRO A 56 3.59 13.99 11.48
CA PRO A 56 3.44 13.96 10.02
C PRO A 56 4.76 13.94 9.26
N TYR A 57 5.82 14.56 9.76
CA TYR A 57 7.15 14.53 9.11
C TYR A 57 7.75 13.12 9.16
N ARG A 58 7.63 12.47 10.31
CA ARG A 58 8.07 11.08 10.44
C ARG A 58 7.18 10.13 9.62
N ALA A 59 5.87 10.36 9.59
CA ALA A 59 4.94 9.61 8.76
C ALA A 59 5.31 9.69 7.26
N ALA A 60 5.64 10.88 6.76
CA ALA A 60 6.05 11.07 5.36
C ALA A 60 7.28 10.21 5.01
N THR A 61 8.29 10.19 5.89
CA THR A 61 9.49 9.37 5.72
C THR A 61 9.18 7.87 5.83
N SER A 62 8.32 7.48 6.78
CA SER A 62 7.90 6.09 6.97
C SER A 62 7.14 5.57 5.74
N ASN A 63 6.16 6.31 5.27
CA ASN A 63 5.32 5.92 4.14
C ASN A 63 6.11 5.90 2.82
N LYS A 64 7.02 6.87 2.61
CA LYS A 64 7.96 6.81 1.48
C LYS A 64 8.80 5.54 1.52
N GLY A 65 9.24 5.12 2.71
CA GLY A 65 9.97 3.86 2.90
C GLY A 65 9.13 2.64 2.52
N ILE A 66 7.84 2.62 2.84
CA ILE A 66 6.91 1.56 2.43
C ILE A 66 6.79 1.50 0.91
N MET A 67 6.68 2.67 0.25
CA MET A 67 6.58 2.75 -1.21
C MET A 67 7.83 2.25 -1.92
N ASN A 68 9.01 2.30 -1.30
CA ASN A 68 10.23 1.67 -1.84
C ASN A 68 10.07 0.16 -2.10
N GLY A 69 9.20 -0.53 -1.37
CA GLY A 69 8.85 -1.93 -1.63
C GLY A 69 7.69 -2.07 -2.62
N ILE A 70 6.68 -1.23 -2.51
CA ILE A 70 5.46 -1.29 -3.32
C ILE A 70 5.73 -0.92 -4.77
N ASP A 71 6.38 0.21 -5.03
CA ASP A 71 6.61 0.75 -6.37
C ASP A 71 7.36 -0.23 -7.30
N PRO A 72 8.42 -0.92 -6.87
CA PRO A 72 9.07 -1.92 -7.72
C PRO A 72 8.14 -3.02 -8.20
N VAL A 73 7.22 -3.50 -7.36
CA VAL A 73 6.24 -4.52 -7.75
C VAL A 73 5.23 -3.95 -8.74
N VAL A 74 4.73 -2.74 -8.50
CA VAL A 74 3.80 -2.04 -9.38
C VAL A 74 4.43 -1.78 -10.76
N ILE A 75 5.67 -1.29 -10.80
CA ILE A 75 6.43 -1.03 -12.02
C ILE A 75 6.72 -2.34 -12.77
N ALA A 76 7.23 -3.36 -12.05
CA ALA A 76 7.60 -4.64 -12.64
C ALA A 76 6.40 -5.37 -13.27
N THR A 77 5.19 -5.16 -12.75
CA THR A 77 3.95 -5.72 -13.28
C THR A 77 3.25 -4.84 -14.30
N GLY A 78 3.88 -3.72 -14.71
CA GLY A 78 3.38 -2.82 -15.76
C GLY A 78 2.16 -1.98 -15.33
N ASN A 79 2.00 -1.75 -14.04
CA ASN A 79 0.92 -0.93 -13.47
C ASN A 79 1.36 0.54 -13.26
N ASP A 80 0.40 1.41 -12.96
CA ASP A 80 0.61 2.85 -12.78
C ASP A 80 1.11 3.17 -11.36
N TRP A 81 2.43 3.24 -11.19
CA TRP A 81 3.06 3.55 -9.92
C TRP A 81 2.78 4.98 -9.44
N ARG A 82 2.65 5.98 -10.35
CA ARG A 82 2.35 7.37 -9.96
C ARG A 82 0.92 7.51 -9.46
N GLY A 83 -0.02 6.83 -10.11
CA GLY A 83 -1.40 6.75 -9.63
C GLY A 83 -1.49 6.05 -8.28
N MET A 84 -0.69 5.00 -8.07
CA MET A 84 -0.56 4.28 -6.79
C MET A 84 -0.04 5.19 -5.69
N GLU A 85 1.08 5.90 -5.91
CA GLU A 85 1.66 6.88 -4.98
C GLU A 85 0.63 7.95 -4.58
N ALA A 86 0.00 8.58 -5.57
CA ALA A 86 -0.99 9.62 -5.33
C ALA A 86 -2.17 9.10 -4.48
N GLY A 87 -2.67 7.91 -4.79
CA GLY A 87 -3.76 7.27 -4.05
C GLY A 87 -3.37 6.94 -2.60
N VAL A 88 -2.22 6.31 -2.39
CA VAL A 88 -1.73 5.90 -1.06
C VAL A 88 -1.48 7.11 -0.16
N HIS A 89 -0.76 8.13 -0.65
CA HIS A 89 -0.48 9.32 0.16
C HIS A 89 -1.75 10.12 0.48
N SER A 90 -2.68 10.23 -0.47
CA SER A 90 -4.00 10.85 -0.21
C SER A 90 -4.80 10.06 0.82
N PHE A 91 -4.74 8.74 0.77
CA PHE A 91 -5.41 7.86 1.73
C PHE A 91 -4.85 8.03 3.15
N CYS A 92 -3.54 8.21 3.32
CA CYS A 92 -2.91 8.50 4.60
C CYS A 92 -3.36 9.83 5.22
N ALA A 93 -3.87 10.76 4.41
CA ALA A 93 -4.35 12.08 4.86
C ALA A 93 -5.88 12.17 5.01
N ARG A 94 -6.65 11.11 4.71
CA ARG A 94 -8.13 11.14 4.66
C ARG A 94 -8.80 11.52 5.98
N GLY A 95 -8.12 11.34 7.10
CA GLY A 95 -8.60 11.72 8.44
C GLY A 95 -8.32 13.17 8.83
N GLY A 96 -7.95 14.04 7.88
CA GLY A 96 -7.60 15.44 8.14
C GLY A 96 -6.17 15.68 8.61
N ARG A 97 -5.41 14.61 8.85
CA ARG A 97 -3.99 14.63 9.19
C ARG A 97 -3.27 13.50 8.49
N TYR A 98 -2.09 13.78 7.94
CA TYR A 98 -1.22 12.77 7.37
C TYR A 98 -0.61 11.88 8.46
N THR A 99 -0.73 10.56 8.33
CA THR A 99 -0.29 9.60 9.35
C THR A 99 0.34 8.35 8.71
N SER A 100 0.83 7.43 9.55
CA SER A 100 1.42 6.17 9.11
C SER A 100 0.41 5.31 8.35
N LEU A 101 0.87 4.68 7.27
CA LEU A 101 0.12 3.70 6.48
C LEU A 101 0.01 2.33 7.17
N THR A 102 0.99 2.00 8.01
CA THR A 102 1.02 0.76 8.79
C THR A 102 0.64 1.00 10.24
N ARG A 103 0.23 -0.08 10.91
CA ARG A 103 0.03 -0.13 12.37
C ARG A 103 0.82 -1.30 12.94
N TRP A 104 1.51 -1.05 14.05
CA TRP A 104 2.24 -2.07 14.79
C TRP A 104 1.85 -2.03 16.25
N GLU A 105 1.56 -3.18 16.82
CA GLU A 105 1.13 -3.30 18.22
C GLU A 105 1.57 -4.62 18.82
N LYS A 106 1.69 -4.62 20.14
CA LYS A 106 1.84 -5.84 20.93
C LYS A 106 0.47 -6.46 21.11
N ASP A 107 0.32 -7.72 20.76
CA ASP A 107 -0.94 -8.44 20.92
C ASP A 107 -1.13 -8.98 22.35
N ALA A 108 -2.25 -9.66 22.61
CA ALA A 108 -2.59 -10.21 23.91
C ALA A 108 -1.62 -11.32 24.37
N ASN A 109 -0.88 -11.95 23.46
CA ASN A 109 0.10 -12.99 23.77
C ASN A 109 1.49 -12.40 24.04
N GLY A 110 1.67 -11.09 23.83
CA GLY A 110 2.96 -10.42 23.92
C GLY A 110 3.77 -10.48 22.63
N ASP A 111 3.16 -10.86 21.51
CA ASP A 111 3.77 -10.94 20.18
C ASP A 111 3.57 -9.65 19.39
N LEU A 112 4.40 -9.41 18.38
CA LEU A 112 4.30 -8.23 17.51
C LEU A 112 3.34 -8.49 16.36
N THR A 113 2.26 -7.70 16.28
CA THR A 113 1.36 -7.73 15.13
C THR A 113 1.45 -6.45 14.34
N GLY A 114 1.68 -6.59 13.02
CA GLY A 114 1.70 -5.51 12.05
C GLY A 114 0.57 -5.62 11.05
N SER A 115 0.00 -4.49 10.64
CA SER A 115 -1.02 -4.42 9.59
C SER A 115 -0.83 -3.24 8.67
N ILE A 116 -1.29 -3.40 7.44
CA ILE A 116 -1.34 -2.36 6.40
C ILE A 116 -2.69 -2.42 5.69
N GLU A 117 -3.25 -1.27 5.37
CA GLU A 117 -4.40 -1.11 4.48
C GLU A 117 -4.13 0.04 3.53
N LEU A 118 -4.29 -0.22 2.22
CA LEU A 118 -4.00 0.79 1.19
C LEU A 118 -4.87 0.62 -0.06
N PRO A 119 -5.18 1.74 -0.78
CA PRO A 119 -5.77 1.66 -2.12
C PRO A 119 -4.79 1.00 -3.07
N THR A 120 -5.25 -0.03 -3.80
CA THR A 120 -4.41 -0.79 -4.72
C THR A 120 -5.14 -1.01 -6.06
N PRO A 121 -5.29 0.06 -6.87
CA PRO A 121 -6.02 -0.01 -8.14
C PRO A 121 -5.16 -0.61 -9.27
N VAL A 122 -4.66 -1.83 -9.08
CA VAL A 122 -3.86 -2.58 -10.05
C VAL A 122 -4.71 -3.49 -10.93
N GLY A 123 -4.14 -3.91 -12.06
CA GLY A 123 -4.77 -4.83 -13.01
C GLY A 123 -3.76 -5.78 -13.66
N LEU A 124 -4.27 -6.85 -14.27
CA LEU A 124 -3.49 -7.84 -15.02
C LEU A 124 -3.91 -7.92 -16.49
N VAL A 125 -5.02 -7.27 -16.86
CA VAL A 125 -5.59 -7.33 -18.21
C VAL A 125 -5.51 -5.95 -18.89
N GLY A 126 -4.74 -5.86 -19.95
CA GLY A 126 -4.59 -4.61 -20.70
C GLY A 126 -3.32 -3.82 -20.34
N GLY A 127 -3.14 -2.67 -21.00
CA GLY A 127 -1.98 -1.79 -20.80
C GLY A 127 -0.63 -2.48 -21.00
N ALA A 128 0.37 -1.97 -20.30
CA ALA A 128 1.74 -2.48 -20.36
C ALA A 128 1.85 -3.93 -19.85
N THR A 129 1.03 -4.35 -18.89
CA THR A 129 0.99 -5.72 -18.35
C THR A 129 0.76 -6.76 -19.45
N LYS A 130 -0.08 -6.44 -20.44
CA LYS A 130 -0.41 -7.36 -21.54
C LYS A 130 0.63 -7.34 -22.68
N ILE A 131 1.33 -6.24 -22.88
CA ILE A 131 2.17 -6.01 -24.07
C ILE A 131 3.64 -6.16 -23.74
N HIS A 132 4.09 -5.73 -22.56
CA HIS A 132 5.49 -5.69 -22.19
C HIS A 132 5.99 -7.08 -21.73
N PRO A 133 6.97 -7.72 -22.43
CA PRO A 133 7.42 -9.08 -22.09
C PRO A 133 7.94 -9.20 -20.64
N GLY A 134 8.65 -8.17 -20.14
CA GLY A 134 9.14 -8.14 -18.77
C GLY A 134 8.00 -8.15 -17.74
N ALA A 135 6.93 -7.37 -17.97
CA ALA A 135 5.78 -7.37 -17.07
C ALA A 135 5.06 -8.73 -17.06
N GLN A 136 4.90 -9.36 -18.21
CA GLN A 136 4.36 -10.72 -18.30
C GLN A 136 5.21 -11.74 -17.55
N ALA A 137 6.54 -11.66 -17.69
CA ALA A 137 7.46 -12.52 -16.95
C ALA A 137 7.34 -12.32 -15.44
N CYS A 138 7.28 -11.07 -14.97
CA CYS A 138 7.13 -10.74 -13.54
C CYS A 138 5.80 -11.26 -12.98
N VAL A 139 4.69 -11.06 -13.68
CA VAL A 139 3.38 -11.61 -13.28
C VAL A 139 3.43 -13.14 -13.19
N LYS A 140 4.08 -13.79 -14.17
CA LYS A 140 4.26 -15.25 -14.17
C LYS A 140 5.13 -15.73 -12.99
N ILE A 141 6.20 -15.01 -12.66
CA ILE A 141 7.06 -15.32 -11.50
C ILE A 141 6.27 -15.20 -10.20
N LEU A 142 5.42 -14.17 -10.06
CA LEU A 142 4.56 -14.00 -8.89
C LEU A 142 3.49 -15.09 -8.77
N GLY A 143 3.10 -15.75 -9.86
CA GLY A 143 2.07 -16.78 -9.88
C GLY A 143 0.66 -16.25 -9.66
N VAL A 144 0.46 -14.94 -9.74
CA VAL A 144 -0.86 -14.30 -9.54
C VAL A 144 -1.70 -14.40 -10.81
N THR A 145 -2.99 -14.65 -10.64
CA THR A 145 -3.97 -14.83 -11.73
C THR A 145 -5.05 -13.75 -11.74
N THR A 146 -5.22 -13.06 -10.62
CA THR A 146 -6.22 -11.99 -10.45
C THR A 146 -5.60 -10.69 -9.97
N ALA A 147 -6.26 -9.57 -10.27
CA ALA A 147 -5.87 -8.25 -9.75
C ALA A 147 -5.93 -8.19 -8.21
N ALA A 148 -6.83 -8.97 -7.60
CA ALA A 148 -6.94 -9.06 -6.14
C ALA A 148 -5.71 -9.75 -5.51
N GLU A 149 -5.24 -10.86 -6.10
CA GLU A 149 -4.01 -11.53 -5.66
C GLU A 149 -2.78 -10.61 -5.80
N LEU A 150 -2.65 -9.89 -6.93
CA LEU A 150 -1.57 -8.93 -7.10
C LEU A 150 -1.63 -7.83 -6.04
N ALA A 151 -2.82 -7.30 -5.74
CA ALA A 151 -3.01 -6.29 -4.71
C ALA A 151 -2.61 -6.78 -3.31
N GLN A 152 -2.91 -8.05 -2.98
CA GLN A 152 -2.50 -8.68 -1.72
C GLN A 152 -0.98 -8.84 -1.63
N VAL A 153 -0.32 -9.25 -2.72
CA VAL A 153 1.16 -9.32 -2.79
C VAL A 153 1.76 -7.94 -2.55
N ILE A 154 1.24 -6.90 -3.19
CA ILE A 154 1.70 -5.51 -3.02
C ILE A 154 1.56 -5.07 -1.56
N ALA A 155 0.41 -5.33 -0.92
CA ALA A 155 0.20 -5.00 0.49
C ALA A 155 1.19 -5.75 1.41
N ALA A 156 1.40 -7.04 1.16
CA ALA A 156 2.35 -7.86 1.93
C ALA A 156 3.79 -7.36 1.79
N VAL A 157 4.21 -7.00 0.57
CA VAL A 157 5.56 -6.42 0.33
C VAL A 157 5.69 -5.07 1.04
N GLY A 158 4.67 -4.22 1.01
CA GLY A 158 4.67 -2.94 1.73
C GLY A 158 4.83 -3.12 3.23
N LEU A 159 4.12 -4.07 3.83
CA LEU A 159 4.24 -4.40 5.26
C LEU A 159 5.63 -4.95 5.59
N ALA A 160 6.16 -5.88 4.78
CA ALA A 160 7.48 -6.45 4.97
C ALA A 160 8.60 -5.39 4.84
N GLN A 161 8.48 -4.48 3.86
CA GLN A 161 9.42 -3.37 3.68
C GLN A 161 9.44 -2.44 4.89
N ASN A 162 8.28 -2.13 5.46
CA ASN A 162 8.19 -1.32 6.67
C ASN A 162 8.80 -2.03 7.88
N PHE A 163 8.49 -3.32 8.07
CA PHE A 163 9.05 -4.11 9.16
C PHE A 163 10.58 -4.14 9.12
N ALA A 164 11.17 -4.36 7.95
CA ALA A 164 12.62 -4.38 7.78
C ALA A 164 13.30 -3.04 8.15
N ALA A 165 12.58 -1.92 8.00
CA ALA A 165 13.09 -0.59 8.36
C ALA A 165 12.90 -0.23 9.84
N LEU A 166 11.93 -0.87 10.52
CA LEU A 166 11.64 -0.62 11.93
C LEU A 166 12.46 -1.51 12.88
N ARG A 167 12.81 -2.72 12.43
CA ARG A 167 13.62 -3.68 13.16
C ARG A 167 15.11 -3.35 13.04
#